data_23018860ea799ab843de72356c38ee29
#
_entry.id   23018860ea799ab843de72356c38ee29
#
_cell.length_a   1.000
_cell.length_b   1.000
_cell.length_c   1.000
_cell.angle_alpha   90.00
_cell.angle_beta   90.00
_cell.angle_gamma   90.00
#
_symmetry.space_group_name_H-M   'P 1'
#
loop_
_entity.id
_entity.type
_entity.pdbx_description
1 polymer ?
#
loop_
_entity_poly.entity_id
_entity_poly.type
_entity_poly.pdbx_seq_one_letter_code
_entity_poly.pdbx_strand_id
1 'polypeptide(L)' 'MNITNEGLVLMGSAIGAGLAVIAGIGPGVGQGIAAGYGASAVGRNPGAKGDVMSTMILGQAVAETTGLYG' A
#
# COMPACT_ATOMS: atom_id res chain seq x y z
N MET A 1 9.57 12.35 -37.01
CA MET A 1 8.79 11.50 -36.09
C MET A 1 7.34 11.96 -36.10
N ASN A 2 6.43 11.07 -36.43
CA ASN A 2 5.00 11.39 -36.43
C ASN A 2 4.40 10.97 -35.09
N ILE A 3 3.90 11.97 -34.37
CA ILE A 3 3.16 11.74 -33.15
C ILE A 3 1.68 11.90 -33.47
N THR A 4 0.93 10.81 -33.31
CA THR A 4 -0.51 10.82 -33.54
C THR A 4 -1.25 11.18 -32.25
N ASN A 5 -2.51 11.60 -32.33
CA ASN A 5 -3.34 11.82 -31.15
C ASN A 5 -3.50 10.53 -30.34
N GLU A 6 -3.64 9.38 -31.00
CA GLU A 6 -3.71 8.08 -30.34
C GLU A 6 -2.42 7.78 -29.60
N GLY A 7 -1.27 8.08 -30.18
CA GLY A 7 0.03 7.89 -29.51
C GLY A 7 0.18 8.75 -28.28
N LEU A 8 -0.29 9.99 -28.31
CA LEU A 8 -0.27 10.88 -27.15
C LEU A 8 -1.19 10.36 -26.02
N VAL A 9 -2.37 9.88 -26.38
CA VAL A 9 -3.31 9.31 -25.40
C VAL A 9 -2.71 8.06 -24.76
N LEU A 10 -2.11 7.18 -25.55
CA LEU A 10 -1.47 5.96 -25.03
C LEU A 10 -0.30 6.29 -24.09
N MET A 11 0.53 7.25 -24.47
CA MET A 11 1.65 7.68 -23.64
C MET A 11 1.16 8.30 -22.32
N GLY A 12 0.18 9.20 -22.41
CA GLY A 12 -0.41 9.83 -21.23
C GLY A 12 -1.06 8.80 -20.30
N SER A 13 -1.77 7.82 -20.85
CA SER A 13 -2.39 6.74 -20.08
C SER A 13 -1.35 5.87 -19.39
N ALA A 14 -0.26 5.54 -20.08
CA ALA A 14 0.82 4.74 -19.49
C ALA A 14 1.51 5.47 -18.34
N ILE A 15 1.81 6.74 -18.51
CA ILE A 15 2.42 7.59 -17.47
C ILE A 15 1.45 7.72 -16.29
N GLY A 16 0.17 7.98 -16.56
CA GLY A 16 -0.86 8.10 -15.54
C GLY A 16 -1.03 6.80 -14.74
N ALA A 17 -1.04 5.65 -15.41
CA ALA A 17 -1.12 4.35 -14.75
C ALA A 17 0.09 4.12 -13.83
N GLY A 18 1.31 4.47 -14.29
CA GLY A 18 2.51 4.37 -13.46
C GLY A 18 2.44 5.27 -12.24
N LEU A 19 1.96 6.52 -12.40
CA LEU A 19 1.79 7.44 -11.28
C LEU A 19 0.72 6.96 -10.31
N ALA A 20 -0.37 6.38 -10.79
CA ALA A 20 -1.43 5.83 -9.96
C ALA A 20 -0.91 4.70 -9.05
N VAL A 21 -0.04 3.84 -9.57
CA VAL A 21 0.56 2.74 -8.80
C VAL A 21 1.45 3.25 -7.66
N ILE A 22 1.99 4.48 -7.76
CA ILE A 22 2.74 5.10 -6.66
C ILE A 22 1.92 5.19 -5.38
N ALA A 23 0.58 5.26 -5.48
CA ALA A 23 -0.29 5.23 -4.32
C ALA A 23 -0.06 4.00 -3.42
N GLY A 24 0.49 2.92 -3.95
CA GLY A 24 0.87 1.73 -3.18
C GLY A 24 2.09 1.92 -2.28
N ILE A 25 2.90 2.93 -2.50
CA ILE A 25 4.10 3.19 -1.69
C ILE A 25 3.73 3.52 -0.24
N GLY A 26 2.73 4.39 -0.04
CA GLY A 26 2.27 4.75 1.31
C GLY A 26 1.83 3.54 2.13
N PRO A 27 0.82 2.79 1.67
CA PRO A 27 0.39 1.56 2.36
C PRO A 27 1.52 0.53 2.48
N GLY A 28 2.35 0.35 1.45
CA GLY A 28 3.46 -0.59 1.48
C GLY A 28 4.44 -0.30 2.60
N VAL A 29 4.88 0.94 2.73
CA VAL A 29 5.78 1.37 3.81
C VAL A 29 5.05 1.33 5.16
N GLY A 30 3.84 1.87 5.23
CA GLY A 30 3.06 1.92 6.46
C GLY A 30 2.76 0.54 7.02
N GLN A 31 2.32 -0.39 6.18
CA GLN A 31 2.04 -1.77 6.59
C GLN A 31 3.31 -2.50 7.03
N GLY A 32 4.44 -2.25 6.35
CA GLY A 32 5.72 -2.80 6.75
C GLY A 32 6.15 -2.35 8.14
N ILE A 33 5.98 -1.06 8.44
CA ILE A 33 6.26 -0.50 9.76
C ILE A 33 5.31 -1.11 10.81
N ALA A 34 4.01 -1.17 10.49
CA ALA A 34 3.01 -1.75 11.40
C ALA A 34 3.33 -3.22 11.71
N ALA A 35 3.71 -4.00 10.70
CA ALA A 35 4.10 -5.40 10.90
C ALA A 35 5.32 -5.51 11.81
N GLY A 36 6.32 -4.64 11.64
CA GLY A 36 7.50 -4.61 12.50
C GLY A 36 7.16 -4.29 13.95
N TYR A 37 6.36 -3.27 14.19
CA TYR A 37 5.90 -2.92 15.54
C TYR A 37 5.01 -3.99 16.15
N GLY A 38 4.12 -4.61 15.35
CA GLY A 38 3.28 -5.71 15.79
C GLY A 38 4.11 -6.92 16.23
N ALA A 39 5.09 -7.32 15.45
CA ALA A 39 6.00 -8.41 15.79
C ALA A 39 6.78 -8.10 17.07
N SER A 40 7.27 -6.87 17.21
CA SER A 40 7.96 -6.42 18.43
C SER A 40 7.06 -6.47 19.66
N ALA A 41 5.79 -6.03 19.53
CA ALA A 41 4.82 -6.05 20.62
C ALA A 41 4.52 -7.47 21.08
N VAL A 42 4.32 -8.41 20.15
CA VAL A 42 4.10 -9.82 20.45
C VAL A 42 5.34 -10.43 21.11
N GLY A 43 6.52 -10.07 20.67
CA GLY A 43 7.78 -10.52 21.27
C GLY A 43 7.92 -10.07 22.72
N ARG A 44 7.43 -8.87 23.06
CA ARG A 44 7.46 -8.36 24.44
C ARG A 44 6.32 -8.89 25.30
N ASN A 45 5.17 -9.15 24.70
CA ASN A 45 3.99 -9.65 25.41
C ASN A 45 3.28 -10.71 24.57
N PRO A 46 3.76 -11.96 24.59
CA PRO A 46 3.15 -13.05 23.80
C PRO A 46 1.67 -13.29 24.12
N GLY A 47 1.22 -12.95 25.33
CA GLY A 47 -0.19 -13.08 25.72
C GLY A 47 -1.12 -12.13 24.97
N ALA A 48 -0.59 -11.04 24.39
CA ALA A 48 -1.35 -10.08 23.60
C ALA A 48 -1.42 -10.41 22.11
N LYS A 49 -0.89 -11.56 21.66
CA LYS A 49 -0.78 -11.91 20.25
C LYS A 49 -2.11 -11.78 19.51
N GLY A 50 -3.20 -12.29 20.08
CA GLY A 50 -4.53 -12.24 19.46
C GLY A 50 -5.01 -10.81 19.23
N ASP A 51 -4.91 -9.96 20.25
CA ASP A 51 -5.34 -8.56 20.19
C ASP A 51 -4.46 -7.75 19.22
N VAL A 52 -3.15 -7.93 19.26
CA VAL A 52 -2.21 -7.26 18.38
C VAL A 52 -2.48 -7.64 16.93
N MET A 53 -2.64 -8.93 16.65
CA MET A 53 -2.89 -9.41 15.29
C MET A 53 -4.21 -8.90 14.75
N SER A 54 -5.30 -8.92 15.53
CA SER A 54 -6.61 -8.45 15.08
C SER A 54 -6.58 -6.96 14.76
N THR A 55 -6.03 -6.15 15.66
CA THR A 55 -5.95 -4.70 15.49
C THR A 55 -5.05 -4.32 14.30
N MET A 56 -3.89 -4.99 14.19
CA MET A 56 -2.93 -4.74 13.13
C MET A 56 -3.52 -5.07 11.75
N ILE A 57 -4.14 -6.24 11.60
CA ILE A 57 -4.71 -6.68 10.34
C ILE A 57 -5.84 -5.75 9.92
N LEU A 58 -6.71 -5.32 10.84
CA LEU A 58 -7.77 -4.37 10.54
C LEU A 58 -7.20 -3.04 10.03
N GLY A 59 -6.20 -2.49 10.72
CA GLY A 59 -5.55 -1.25 10.31
C GLY A 59 -4.86 -1.38 8.95
N GLN A 60 -4.17 -2.50 8.71
CA GLN A 60 -3.50 -2.76 7.44
C GLN A 60 -4.49 -2.91 6.30
N ALA A 61 -5.64 -3.55 6.53
CA ALA A 61 -6.68 -3.69 5.52
C ALA A 61 -7.26 -2.32 5.12
N VAL A 62 -7.49 -1.44 6.08
CA VAL A 62 -7.95 -0.07 5.82
C VAL A 62 -6.89 0.72 5.05
N ALA A 63 -5.62 0.61 5.43
CA ALA A 63 -4.53 1.28 4.74
C ALA A 63 -4.37 0.78 3.31
N GLU A 64 -4.50 -0.52 3.07
CA GLU A 64 -4.40 -1.11 1.73
C GLU A 64 -5.44 -0.53 0.77
N THR A 65 -6.62 -0.18 1.27
CA THR A 65 -7.69 0.39 0.47
C THR A 65 -7.23 1.64 -0.28
N THR A 66 -6.41 2.49 0.34
CA THR A 66 -5.88 3.70 -0.31
C THR A 66 -4.97 3.38 -1.48
N GLY A 67 -4.16 2.33 -1.38
CA GLY A 67 -3.33 1.86 -2.48
C GLY A 67 -4.15 1.27 -3.62
N LEU A 68 -5.21 0.55 -3.30
CA LEU A 68 -6.11 -0.03 -4.30
C LEU A 68 -6.87 1.04 -5.08
N TYR A 69 -7.23 2.16 -4.45
CA TYR A 69 -7.87 3.28 -5.13
C TYR A 69 -6.93 4.04 -6.08
N GLY A 70 -5.64 3.98 -5.85
CA GLY A 70 -4.65 4.52 -6.78
C GLY A 70 -4.52 3.67 -8.01
#